data_ada5d600e749f945d19ac520966170cf
#
_entry.id   ada5d600e749f945d19ac520966170cf
#
_cell.length_a   1.000
_cell.length_b   1.000
_cell.length_c   1.000
_cell.angle_alpha   90.00
_cell.angle_beta   90.00
_cell.angle_gamma   90.00
#
_symmetry.space_group_name_H-M   'P 1'
#
loop_
_entity.id
_entity.type
_entity.pdbx_description
1 polymer ?
#
loop_
_entity_poly.entity_id
_entity_poly.type
_entity_poly.pdbx_seq_one_letter_code
_entity_poly.pdbx_strand_id
1 'polypeptide(L)'
;MPDLDVGDGNIIHWEQHGNPQGKPALVVHGGPGSGAGEFWLRRFDLDRYRVILFDQRGCGRSRPHAADPATGMRHNTTWHLVADMEKLREHLRIPAWLLHGGSWGSTLILAYAQQHPSRVTEIVLAAVTMTRRADIDWLYRGVGRFFPAEWDRFRSLVDGDDVVGGYARLMESPDPAVRDKAELEWCTWEDTVMSGTHYRDRPPRARTGFVRICTHYFSHAAWLEEGVLLRHAHRLAGIPGVLIHGRLDLGSPLQAAWELHQAWPGSELIVTDAGHVIAEDVVRAALDRF
;
A
#
# COMPACT_ATOMS: atom_id res chain seq x y z
N MET A 1 6.10 -10.69 22.89
CA MET A 1 6.31 -10.84 21.44
C MET A 1 5.62 -9.70 20.73
N PRO A 2 6.13 -9.18 19.67
CA PRO A 2 5.59 -8.01 19.00
C PRO A 2 4.35 -8.34 18.13
N ASP A 3 3.35 -8.95 18.75
CA ASP A 3 2.08 -9.31 18.14
C ASP A 3 0.94 -8.61 18.88
N LEU A 4 -0.05 -8.10 18.15
CA LEU A 4 -1.21 -7.41 18.69
C LEU A 4 -2.50 -8.07 18.17
N ASP A 5 -3.35 -8.52 19.09
CA ASP A 5 -4.70 -8.94 18.75
C ASP A 5 -5.55 -7.71 18.38
N VAL A 6 -5.99 -7.67 17.13
CA VAL A 6 -6.80 -6.57 16.60
C VAL A 6 -8.29 -6.93 16.47
N GLY A 7 -8.68 -8.10 16.98
CA GLY A 7 -10.04 -8.63 16.93
C GLY A 7 -10.34 -9.38 15.63
N ASP A 8 -11.56 -9.91 15.56
CA ASP A 8 -12.04 -10.70 14.41
C ASP A 8 -11.17 -11.93 14.09
N GLY A 9 -10.43 -12.44 15.08
CA GLY A 9 -9.47 -13.53 14.90
C GLY A 9 -8.17 -13.13 14.20
N ASN A 10 -7.88 -11.83 14.10
CA ASN A 10 -6.68 -11.32 13.45
C ASN A 10 -5.66 -10.81 14.48
N ILE A 11 -4.40 -11.16 14.23
CA ILE A 11 -3.24 -10.74 15.02
C ILE A 11 -2.26 -10.08 14.05
N ILE A 12 -1.96 -8.82 14.25
CA ILE A 12 -0.95 -8.12 13.46
C ILE A 12 0.42 -8.24 14.12
N HIS A 13 1.43 -8.45 13.29
CA HIS A 13 2.82 -8.40 13.70
C HIS A 13 3.36 -6.97 13.57
N TRP A 14 4.11 -6.52 14.57
CA TRP A 14 4.76 -5.21 14.53
C TRP A 14 6.16 -5.24 15.15
N GLU A 15 7.00 -4.30 14.79
CA GLU A 15 8.36 -4.15 15.31
C GLU A 15 8.64 -2.67 15.57
N GLN A 16 9.53 -2.41 16.54
CA GLN A 16 10.03 -1.08 16.84
C GLN A 16 11.54 -1.05 16.65
N HIS A 17 12.01 -0.03 15.95
CA HIS A 17 13.43 0.20 15.67
C HIS A 17 13.82 1.64 15.97
N GLY A 18 15.15 1.86 16.11
CA GLY A 18 15.72 3.18 16.37
C GLY A 18 15.56 3.62 17.83
N ASN A 19 15.56 4.93 18.05
CA ASN A 19 15.56 5.55 19.38
C ASN A 19 14.18 5.40 20.06
N PRO A 20 14.06 4.68 21.19
CA PRO A 20 12.78 4.52 21.89
C PRO A 20 12.17 5.85 22.38
N GLN A 21 12.99 6.90 22.55
CA GLN A 21 12.59 8.24 22.96
C GLN A 21 12.49 9.20 21.75
N GLY A 22 12.77 8.70 20.55
CA GLY A 22 12.74 9.47 19.32
C GLY A 22 11.32 9.80 18.87
N LYS A 23 11.23 10.58 17.79
CA LYS A 23 9.95 10.94 17.16
C LYS A 23 9.25 9.70 16.62
N PRO A 24 7.99 9.41 17.04
CA PRO A 24 7.28 8.24 16.58
C PRO A 24 6.95 8.34 15.08
N ALA A 25 7.26 7.30 14.33
CA ALA A 25 6.95 7.18 12.90
C ALA A 25 6.38 5.80 12.60
N LEU A 26 5.21 5.73 11.96
CA LEU A 26 4.62 4.49 11.46
C LEU A 26 4.93 4.34 9.97
N VAL A 27 5.47 3.19 9.60
CA VAL A 27 5.62 2.78 8.20
C VAL A 27 4.39 1.99 7.76
N VAL A 28 3.75 2.45 6.69
CA VAL A 28 2.58 1.80 6.08
C VAL A 28 2.98 1.25 4.71
N HIS A 29 3.19 -0.07 4.66
CA HIS A 29 3.65 -0.72 3.43
C HIS A 29 2.59 -0.73 2.32
N GLY A 30 3.06 -0.90 1.08
CA GLY A 30 2.23 -0.97 -0.13
C GLY A 30 1.65 -2.34 -0.43
N GLY A 31 1.33 -2.54 -1.67
CA GLY A 31 0.66 -3.71 -2.23
C GLY A 31 -0.75 -3.39 -2.70
N PRO A 32 -1.82 -3.68 -1.92
CA PRO A 32 -1.85 -4.16 -0.52
C PRO A 32 -1.22 -5.55 -0.33
N GLY A 33 -0.72 -5.82 0.89
CA GLY A 33 -0.24 -7.16 1.22
C GLY A 33 1.25 -7.44 1.01
N SER A 34 2.08 -6.40 0.74
CA SER A 34 3.54 -6.60 0.56
C SER A 34 4.26 -7.00 1.84
N GLY A 35 3.72 -6.67 3.02
CA GLY A 35 4.41 -6.79 4.29
C GLY A 35 5.48 -5.70 4.51
N ALA A 36 5.86 -5.49 5.75
CA ALA A 36 6.93 -4.58 6.14
C ALA A 36 8.27 -5.32 6.25
N GLY A 37 9.34 -4.67 5.81
CA GLY A 37 10.69 -5.21 5.89
C GLY A 37 11.70 -4.18 6.35
N GLU A 38 12.86 -4.63 6.81
CA GLU A 38 13.92 -3.75 7.33
C GLU A 38 14.45 -2.73 6.32
N PHE A 39 14.23 -2.96 5.02
CA PHE A 39 14.63 -2.00 3.99
C PHE A 39 13.99 -0.61 4.18
N TRP A 40 12.82 -0.52 4.82
CA TRP A 40 12.19 0.73 5.16
C TRP A 40 13.01 1.57 6.13
N LEU A 41 13.80 0.93 7.02
CA LEU A 41 14.61 1.59 8.03
C LEU A 41 15.72 2.47 7.45
N ARG A 42 16.21 2.14 6.24
CA ARG A 42 17.27 2.91 5.55
C ARG A 42 16.86 4.34 5.23
N ARG A 43 15.55 4.62 5.24
CA ARG A 43 14.97 5.94 4.97
C ARG A 43 14.95 6.85 6.19
N PHE A 44 15.18 6.30 7.39
CA PHE A 44 15.09 7.03 8.65
C PHE A 44 16.45 7.22 9.30
N ASP A 45 16.62 8.34 9.97
CA ASP A 45 17.66 8.53 10.97
C ASP A 45 17.21 7.83 12.28
N LEU A 46 17.76 6.65 12.55
CA LEU A 46 17.37 5.83 13.69
C LEU A 46 17.78 6.42 15.06
N ASP A 47 18.65 7.43 15.10
CA ASP A 47 18.98 8.16 16.34
C ASP A 47 17.88 9.18 16.68
N ARG A 48 17.17 9.68 15.67
CA ARG A 48 16.10 10.68 15.81
C ARG A 48 14.70 10.06 15.91
N TYR A 49 14.48 8.94 15.23
CA TYR A 49 13.16 8.35 15.07
C TYR A 49 12.97 7.09 15.92
N ARG A 50 11.75 6.93 16.44
CA ARG A 50 11.16 5.68 16.93
C ARG A 50 10.32 5.12 15.80
N VAL A 51 10.88 4.23 14.97
CA VAL A 51 10.23 3.70 13.78
C VAL A 51 9.43 2.45 14.14
N ILE A 52 8.15 2.44 13.80
CA ILE A 52 7.25 1.31 13.92
C ILE A 52 7.01 0.72 12.54
N LEU A 53 7.34 -0.55 12.36
CA LEU A 53 6.95 -1.37 11.21
C LEU A 53 5.80 -2.26 11.63
N PHE A 54 4.81 -2.49 10.76
CA PHE A 54 3.79 -3.50 11.00
C PHE A 54 3.37 -4.19 9.70
N ASP A 55 3.05 -5.46 9.81
CA ASP A 55 2.46 -6.22 8.72
C ASP A 55 0.93 -6.08 8.81
N GLN A 56 0.30 -5.57 7.74
CA GLN A 56 -1.16 -5.45 7.66
C GLN A 56 -1.81 -6.83 7.72
N ARG A 57 -3.13 -6.90 7.96
CA ARG A 57 -3.85 -8.19 8.04
C ARG A 57 -3.57 -9.07 6.83
N GLY A 58 -3.35 -10.34 7.08
CA GLY A 58 -3.23 -11.37 6.05
C GLY A 58 -1.86 -11.49 5.37
N CYS A 59 -0.89 -10.65 5.67
CA CYS A 59 0.43 -10.67 5.03
C CYS A 59 1.59 -10.73 6.03
N GLY A 60 2.77 -10.97 5.51
CA GLY A 60 4.00 -10.99 6.28
C GLY A 60 3.94 -12.02 7.41
N ARG A 61 4.11 -11.55 8.64
CA ARG A 61 4.07 -12.36 9.87
C ARG A 61 2.72 -12.24 10.60
N SER A 62 1.79 -11.42 10.09
CA SER A 62 0.42 -11.31 10.62
C SER A 62 -0.39 -12.57 10.38
N ARG A 63 -1.34 -12.87 11.29
CA ARG A 63 -2.15 -14.09 11.28
C ARG A 63 -3.64 -13.79 11.40
N PRO A 64 -4.53 -14.60 10.73
CA PRO A 64 -4.19 -15.65 9.77
C PRO A 64 -3.62 -15.06 8.48
N HIS A 65 -2.80 -15.84 7.76
CA HIS A 65 -2.16 -15.38 6.53
C HIS A 65 -3.05 -15.64 5.30
N ALA A 66 -3.16 -14.69 4.39
CA ALA A 66 -4.03 -14.79 3.21
C ALA A 66 -3.64 -15.90 2.22
N ALA A 67 -2.42 -16.42 2.27
CA ALA A 67 -2.02 -17.59 1.47
C ALA A 67 -2.69 -18.90 1.92
N ASP A 68 -3.24 -18.94 3.12
CA ASP A 68 -4.01 -20.09 3.57
C ASP A 68 -5.42 -20.02 2.98
N PRO A 69 -5.86 -20.99 2.15
CA PRO A 69 -7.20 -20.99 1.57
C PRO A 69 -8.34 -20.97 2.59
N ALA A 70 -8.10 -21.49 3.81
CA ALA A 70 -9.09 -21.45 4.89
C ALA A 70 -9.26 -20.06 5.51
N THR A 71 -8.37 -19.12 5.22
CA THR A 71 -8.44 -17.75 5.73
C THR A 71 -9.57 -16.98 5.07
N GLY A 72 -10.59 -16.61 5.85
CA GLY A 72 -11.66 -15.72 5.39
C GLY A 72 -11.17 -14.28 5.27
N MET A 73 -11.51 -13.61 4.16
CA MET A 73 -11.07 -12.24 3.86
C MET A 73 -12.08 -11.14 4.28
N ARG A 74 -13.26 -11.49 4.77
CA ARG A 74 -14.35 -10.54 5.08
C ARG A 74 -13.96 -9.43 6.08
N HIS A 75 -13.04 -9.75 7.00
CA HIS A 75 -12.51 -8.81 8.01
C HIS A 75 -11.17 -8.20 7.61
N ASN A 76 -10.85 -8.17 6.32
CA ASN A 76 -9.67 -7.53 5.78
C ASN A 76 -10.11 -6.49 4.74
N THR A 77 -10.44 -5.28 5.21
CA THR A 77 -10.87 -4.13 4.43
C THR A 77 -10.10 -2.89 4.87
N THR A 78 -10.12 -1.82 4.09
CA THR A 78 -9.49 -0.55 4.45
C THR A 78 -9.86 -0.08 5.86
N TRP A 79 -11.12 -0.22 6.24
CA TRP A 79 -11.60 0.24 7.56
C TRP A 79 -11.12 -0.60 8.71
N HIS A 80 -10.92 -1.90 8.50
CA HIS A 80 -10.25 -2.75 9.49
C HIS A 80 -8.78 -2.35 9.67
N LEU A 81 -8.07 -2.05 8.56
CA LEU A 81 -6.68 -1.61 8.65
C LEU A 81 -6.54 -0.23 9.33
N VAL A 82 -7.46 0.70 9.07
CA VAL A 82 -7.51 2.00 9.77
C VAL A 82 -7.71 1.78 11.28
N ALA A 83 -8.63 0.89 11.67
CA ALA A 83 -8.86 0.56 13.07
C ALA A 83 -7.64 -0.15 13.70
N ASP A 84 -6.94 -0.99 12.95
CA ASP A 84 -5.72 -1.67 13.43
C ASP A 84 -4.59 -0.67 13.70
N MET A 85 -4.43 0.34 12.84
CA MET A 85 -3.46 1.42 13.06
C MET A 85 -3.77 2.16 14.37
N GLU A 86 -5.03 2.50 14.67
CA GLU A 86 -5.40 3.12 15.96
C GLU A 86 -5.13 2.19 17.14
N LYS A 87 -5.51 0.92 17.06
CA LYS A 87 -5.22 -0.06 18.11
C LYS A 87 -3.71 -0.19 18.38
N LEU A 88 -2.90 -0.19 17.31
CA LEU A 88 -1.43 -0.25 17.44
C LEU A 88 -0.89 1.02 18.10
N ARG A 89 -1.38 2.21 17.69
CA ARG A 89 -0.99 3.48 18.27
C ARG A 89 -1.30 3.51 19.78
N GLU A 90 -2.51 3.10 20.16
CA GLU A 90 -2.95 3.06 21.57
C GLU A 90 -2.15 2.04 22.38
N HIS A 91 -1.91 0.84 21.83
CA HIS A 91 -1.08 -0.20 22.45
C HIS A 91 0.32 0.32 22.77
N LEU A 92 0.92 1.10 21.85
CA LEU A 92 2.24 1.69 21.98
C LEU A 92 2.24 2.99 22.81
N ARG A 93 1.06 3.48 23.23
CA ARG A 93 0.86 4.73 23.96
C ARG A 93 1.46 5.93 23.24
N ILE A 94 1.33 5.96 21.91
CA ILE A 94 1.79 7.05 21.05
C ILE A 94 0.66 8.06 20.89
N PRO A 95 0.82 9.33 21.31
CA PRO A 95 -0.24 10.34 21.17
C PRO A 95 -0.54 10.69 19.72
N ALA A 96 0.50 10.86 18.92
CA ALA A 96 0.45 11.11 17.49
C ALA A 96 1.79 10.69 16.86
N TRP A 97 1.79 10.38 15.56
CA TRP A 97 2.96 9.89 14.83
C TRP A 97 3.10 10.51 13.44
N LEU A 98 4.31 10.55 12.94
CA LEU A 98 4.58 10.73 11.52
C LEU A 98 4.15 9.47 10.77
N LEU A 99 3.51 9.65 9.61
CA LEU A 99 3.14 8.54 8.73
C LEU A 99 3.99 8.55 7.46
N HIS A 100 4.64 7.42 7.17
CA HIS A 100 5.38 7.23 5.93
C HIS A 100 4.92 5.97 5.21
N GLY A 101 4.67 6.10 3.91
CA GLY A 101 4.30 4.97 3.07
C GLY A 101 4.32 5.31 1.59
N GLY A 102 4.05 4.30 0.77
CA GLY A 102 4.01 4.49 -0.68
C GLY A 102 3.05 3.51 -1.36
N SER A 103 2.67 3.84 -2.60
CA SER A 103 1.72 3.04 -3.36
C SER A 103 0.41 2.86 -2.58
N TRP A 104 -0.12 1.64 -2.42
CA TRP A 104 -1.25 1.36 -1.53
C TRP A 104 -1.13 1.99 -0.14
N GLY A 105 0.09 2.04 0.41
CA GLY A 105 0.32 2.68 1.72
C GLY A 105 -0.10 4.14 1.74
N SER A 106 -0.02 4.88 0.63
CA SER A 106 -0.54 6.25 0.57
C SER A 106 -2.07 6.30 0.66
N THR A 107 -2.78 5.38 0.01
CA THR A 107 -4.24 5.24 0.16
C THR A 107 -4.64 5.02 1.61
N LEU A 108 -3.98 4.06 2.29
CA LEU A 108 -4.29 3.72 3.68
C LEU A 108 -3.94 4.87 4.64
N ILE A 109 -2.81 5.54 4.45
CA ILE A 109 -2.42 6.74 5.23
C ILE A 109 -3.45 7.84 5.08
N LEU A 110 -3.88 8.14 3.85
CA LEU A 110 -4.89 9.17 3.60
C LEU A 110 -6.24 8.83 4.25
N ALA A 111 -6.68 7.56 4.15
CA ALA A 111 -7.91 7.10 4.80
C ALA A 111 -7.83 7.26 6.33
N TYR A 112 -6.69 6.89 6.93
CA TYR A 112 -6.46 7.02 8.35
C TYR A 112 -6.38 8.50 8.80
N ALA A 113 -5.54 9.30 8.15
CA ALA A 113 -5.30 10.68 8.55
C ALA A 113 -6.54 11.57 8.42
N GLN A 114 -7.41 11.30 7.43
CA GLN A 114 -8.67 12.01 7.26
C GLN A 114 -9.72 11.66 8.32
N GLN A 115 -9.62 10.49 8.96
CA GLN A 115 -10.46 10.11 10.11
C GLN A 115 -9.87 10.54 11.45
N HIS A 116 -8.54 10.51 11.57
CA HIS A 116 -7.82 10.75 12.81
C HIS A 116 -6.78 11.88 12.66
N PRO A 117 -7.13 13.09 12.18
CA PRO A 117 -6.16 14.14 11.88
C PRO A 117 -5.34 14.57 13.10
N SER A 118 -5.92 14.53 14.31
CA SER A 118 -5.22 14.85 15.56
C SER A 118 -4.20 13.78 16.01
N ARG A 119 -4.15 12.64 15.33
CA ARG A 119 -3.21 11.53 15.59
C ARG A 119 -2.01 11.53 14.63
N VAL A 120 -1.93 12.52 13.75
CA VAL A 120 -0.90 12.61 12.73
C VAL A 120 -0.13 13.91 12.89
N THR A 121 1.19 13.80 13.02
CA THR A 121 2.07 14.96 13.10
C THR A 121 2.51 15.44 11.73
N GLU A 122 2.94 14.54 10.86
CA GLU A 122 3.33 14.81 9.47
C GLU A 122 3.08 13.58 8.59
N ILE A 123 3.08 13.79 7.28
CA ILE A 123 2.89 12.71 6.30
C ILE A 123 3.95 12.82 5.19
N VAL A 124 4.64 11.70 4.91
CA VAL A 124 5.55 11.59 3.76
C VAL A 124 5.09 10.42 2.89
N LEU A 125 4.60 10.73 1.68
CA LEU A 125 4.10 9.75 0.73
C LEU A 125 5.03 9.62 -0.48
N ALA A 126 5.27 8.38 -0.92
CA ALA A 126 6.03 8.08 -2.14
C ALA A 126 5.17 7.30 -3.13
N ALA A 127 5.28 7.57 -4.43
CA ALA A 127 4.49 6.90 -5.47
C ALA A 127 2.99 6.87 -5.12
N VAL A 128 2.40 8.05 -5.03
CA VAL A 128 1.05 8.28 -4.50
C VAL A 128 -0.03 7.62 -5.35
N THR A 129 -0.91 6.86 -4.71
CA THR A 129 -2.19 6.42 -5.31
C THR A 129 -3.33 6.62 -4.31
N MET A 130 -4.53 6.83 -4.81
CA MET A 130 -5.74 6.96 -3.99
C MET A 130 -6.69 5.77 -4.18
N THR A 131 -6.30 4.78 -4.99
CA THR A 131 -7.03 3.53 -5.27
C THR A 131 -8.47 3.81 -5.73
N ARG A 132 -8.67 4.86 -6.53
CA ARG A 132 -9.94 5.14 -7.22
C ARG A 132 -10.18 4.06 -8.27
N ARG A 133 -11.43 3.86 -8.69
CA ARG A 133 -11.73 2.97 -9.83
C ARG A 133 -10.91 3.34 -11.06
N ALA A 134 -10.75 4.63 -11.34
CA ALA A 134 -9.91 5.11 -12.43
C ALA A 134 -8.42 4.73 -12.26
N ASP A 135 -7.89 4.71 -11.05
CA ASP A 135 -6.49 4.31 -10.77
C ASP A 135 -6.33 2.79 -10.98
N ILE A 136 -7.31 2.00 -10.55
CA ILE A 136 -7.35 0.54 -10.75
C ILE A 136 -7.52 0.21 -12.24
N ASP A 137 -8.46 0.85 -12.93
CA ASP A 137 -8.69 0.66 -14.37
C ASP A 137 -7.46 1.06 -15.18
N TRP A 138 -6.74 2.10 -14.78
CA TRP A 138 -5.49 2.47 -15.42
C TRP A 138 -4.46 1.33 -15.31
N LEU A 139 -4.18 0.85 -14.09
CA LEU A 139 -3.16 -0.15 -13.84
C LEU A 139 -3.48 -1.50 -14.51
N TYR A 140 -4.74 -1.94 -14.46
CA TYR A 140 -5.15 -3.27 -14.93
C TYR A 140 -5.85 -3.26 -16.30
N ARG A 141 -5.78 -2.13 -17.02
CA ARG A 141 -6.33 -2.00 -18.38
C ARG A 141 -5.64 -0.89 -19.17
N GLY A 142 -5.67 0.35 -18.69
CA GLY A 142 -5.26 1.53 -19.46
C GLY A 142 -3.79 1.51 -19.85
N VAL A 143 -2.91 1.08 -18.94
CA VAL A 143 -1.45 1.03 -19.16
C VAL A 143 -1.02 -0.09 -20.12
N GLY A 144 -1.90 -1.05 -20.41
CA GLY A 144 -1.63 -2.16 -21.33
C GLY A 144 -1.18 -1.73 -22.73
N ARG A 145 -1.55 -0.51 -23.16
CA ARG A 145 -1.08 0.06 -24.43
C ARG A 145 0.43 0.28 -24.51
N PHE A 146 1.11 0.33 -23.39
CA PHE A 146 2.58 0.45 -23.30
C PHE A 146 3.26 -0.93 -23.26
N PHE A 147 2.52 -2.00 -22.95
CA PHE A 147 3.00 -3.37 -22.76
C PHE A 147 2.06 -4.37 -23.44
N PRO A 148 1.85 -4.29 -24.77
CA PRO A 148 0.77 -5.03 -25.43
C PRO A 148 0.90 -6.56 -25.33
N ALA A 149 2.12 -7.09 -25.41
CA ALA A 149 2.34 -8.55 -25.34
C ALA A 149 2.09 -9.08 -23.91
N GLU A 150 2.57 -8.35 -22.91
CA GLU A 150 2.37 -8.69 -21.49
C GLU A 150 0.90 -8.52 -21.08
N TRP A 151 0.23 -7.51 -21.62
CA TRP A 151 -1.19 -7.29 -21.43
C TRP A 151 -2.04 -8.42 -22.03
N ASP A 152 -1.75 -8.84 -23.25
CA ASP A 152 -2.48 -9.95 -23.90
C ASP A 152 -2.32 -11.24 -23.09
N ARG A 153 -1.10 -11.51 -22.59
CA ARG A 153 -0.84 -12.68 -21.73
C ARG A 153 -1.61 -12.57 -20.41
N PHE A 154 -1.52 -11.43 -19.71
CA PHE A 154 -2.22 -11.17 -18.45
C PHE A 154 -3.73 -11.34 -18.62
N ARG A 155 -4.31 -10.70 -19.63
CA ARG A 155 -5.74 -10.76 -19.91
C ARG A 155 -6.24 -12.14 -20.31
N SER A 156 -5.39 -12.96 -20.95
CA SER A 156 -5.80 -14.28 -21.49
C SER A 156 -6.29 -15.28 -20.45
N LEU A 157 -6.05 -15.04 -19.15
CA LEU A 157 -6.50 -15.93 -18.08
C LEU A 157 -7.95 -15.68 -17.63
N VAL A 158 -8.55 -14.60 -18.08
CA VAL A 158 -9.89 -14.20 -17.61
C VAL A 158 -10.80 -13.87 -18.77
N ASP A 159 -12.06 -14.23 -18.65
CA ASP A 159 -13.09 -13.90 -19.63
C ASP A 159 -13.76 -12.57 -19.29
N GLY A 160 -14.09 -11.79 -20.34
CA GLY A 160 -14.78 -10.51 -20.20
C GLY A 160 -13.88 -9.34 -19.83
N ASP A 161 -14.49 -8.22 -19.46
CA ASP A 161 -13.81 -6.94 -19.23
C ASP A 161 -13.38 -6.70 -17.77
N ASP A 162 -13.95 -7.46 -16.82
CA ASP A 162 -13.62 -7.38 -15.40
C ASP A 162 -12.40 -8.25 -15.08
N VAL A 163 -11.22 -7.77 -15.47
CA VAL A 163 -9.96 -8.51 -15.30
C VAL A 163 -9.64 -8.73 -13.81
N VAL A 164 -9.78 -7.70 -12.98
CA VAL A 164 -9.47 -7.78 -11.55
C VAL A 164 -10.40 -8.76 -10.83
N GLY A 165 -11.71 -8.67 -11.06
CA GLY A 165 -12.67 -9.63 -10.51
C GLY A 165 -12.49 -11.04 -11.06
N GLY A 166 -12.04 -11.17 -12.30
CA GLY A 166 -11.62 -12.46 -12.90
C GLY A 166 -10.49 -13.09 -12.10
N TYR A 167 -9.42 -12.35 -11.85
CA TYR A 167 -8.30 -12.82 -11.04
C TYR A 167 -8.71 -13.12 -9.58
N ALA A 168 -9.59 -12.31 -8.99
CA ALA A 168 -10.13 -12.60 -7.65
C ALA A 168 -10.82 -13.98 -7.61
N ARG A 169 -11.59 -14.34 -8.64
CA ARG A 169 -12.21 -15.66 -8.76
C ARG A 169 -11.19 -16.78 -8.95
N LEU A 170 -10.15 -16.56 -9.77
CA LEU A 170 -9.05 -17.53 -9.95
C LEU A 170 -8.30 -17.80 -8.64
N MET A 171 -8.06 -16.78 -7.83
CA MET A 171 -7.38 -16.92 -6.53
C MET A 171 -8.20 -17.70 -5.48
N GLU A 172 -9.52 -17.78 -5.63
CA GLU A 172 -10.40 -18.60 -4.79
C GLU A 172 -10.69 -19.99 -5.40
N SER A 173 -10.03 -20.36 -6.50
CA SER A 173 -10.17 -21.70 -7.11
C SER A 173 -9.73 -22.80 -6.11
N PRO A 174 -10.47 -23.93 -6.01
CA PRO A 174 -10.02 -25.09 -5.25
C PRO A 174 -8.76 -25.75 -5.86
N ASP A 175 -8.53 -25.60 -7.16
CA ASP A 175 -7.36 -26.14 -7.86
C ASP A 175 -6.12 -25.25 -7.62
N PRO A 176 -5.07 -25.77 -6.97
CA PRO A 176 -3.84 -25.02 -6.73
C PRO A 176 -3.13 -24.63 -8.02
N ALA A 177 -3.20 -25.42 -9.09
CA ALA A 177 -2.54 -25.09 -10.36
C ALA A 177 -3.17 -23.85 -11.02
N VAL A 178 -4.47 -23.65 -10.84
CA VAL A 178 -5.17 -22.44 -11.32
C VAL A 178 -4.70 -21.22 -10.54
N ARG A 179 -4.61 -21.34 -9.20
CA ARG A 179 -4.10 -20.23 -8.35
C ARG A 179 -2.65 -19.88 -8.66
N ASP A 180 -1.78 -20.91 -8.79
CA ASP A 180 -0.35 -20.73 -9.07
C ASP A 180 -0.13 -19.98 -10.40
N LYS A 181 -0.91 -20.33 -11.42
CA LYS A 181 -0.85 -19.64 -12.72
C LYS A 181 -1.34 -18.20 -12.61
N ALA A 182 -2.46 -17.97 -11.91
CA ALA A 182 -3.02 -16.65 -11.73
C ALA A 182 -2.05 -15.72 -10.96
N GLU A 183 -1.48 -16.20 -9.85
CA GLU A 183 -0.56 -15.39 -9.06
C GLU A 183 0.74 -15.06 -9.80
N LEU A 184 1.24 -15.98 -10.63
CA LEU A 184 2.43 -15.75 -11.44
C LEU A 184 2.17 -14.64 -12.48
N GLU A 185 1.05 -14.72 -13.21
CA GLU A 185 0.72 -13.74 -14.25
C GLU A 185 0.39 -12.36 -13.63
N TRP A 186 -0.29 -12.32 -12.49
CA TRP A 186 -0.54 -11.07 -11.76
C TRP A 186 0.76 -10.38 -11.36
N CYS A 187 1.67 -11.11 -10.70
CA CYS A 187 2.95 -10.57 -10.27
C CYS A 187 3.82 -10.14 -11.46
N THR A 188 3.82 -10.93 -12.53
CA THR A 188 4.58 -10.58 -13.75
C THR A 188 4.06 -9.28 -14.36
N TRP A 189 2.74 -9.11 -14.43
CA TRP A 189 2.12 -7.87 -14.90
C TRP A 189 2.52 -6.66 -14.05
N GLU A 190 2.32 -6.74 -12.73
CA GLU A 190 2.65 -5.62 -11.84
C GLU A 190 4.15 -5.29 -11.87
N ASP A 191 5.02 -6.29 -11.82
CA ASP A 191 6.47 -6.07 -11.86
C ASP A 191 6.92 -5.43 -13.18
N THR A 192 6.29 -5.80 -14.31
CA THR A 192 6.55 -5.17 -15.61
C THR A 192 6.16 -3.70 -15.60
N VAL A 193 4.97 -3.37 -15.12
CA VAL A 193 4.47 -1.99 -15.11
C VAL A 193 5.21 -1.11 -14.09
N MET A 194 5.47 -1.65 -12.88
CA MET A 194 6.02 -0.87 -11.77
C MET A 194 7.54 -0.67 -11.85
N SER A 195 8.28 -1.61 -12.42
CA SER A 195 9.74 -1.57 -12.39
C SER A 195 10.40 -1.69 -13.77
N GLY A 196 9.63 -1.93 -14.83
CA GLY A 196 10.16 -2.20 -16.17
C GLY A 196 11.00 -3.47 -16.25
N THR A 197 11.01 -4.29 -15.20
CA THR A 197 11.72 -5.56 -15.14
C THR A 197 10.71 -6.68 -15.13
N HIS A 198 11.07 -7.80 -15.77
CA HIS A 198 10.30 -9.02 -15.67
C HIS A 198 10.24 -9.50 -14.22
N TYR A 199 9.27 -10.34 -13.92
CA TYR A 199 8.94 -10.96 -12.65
C TYR A 199 10.05 -10.96 -11.59
N ARG A 200 9.74 -10.44 -10.40
CA ARG A 200 10.59 -10.56 -9.19
C ARG A 200 10.20 -11.84 -8.46
N ASP A 201 11.20 -12.68 -8.19
CA ASP A 201 10.94 -13.89 -7.41
C ASP A 201 10.48 -13.53 -5.98
N ARG A 202 9.26 -13.96 -5.65
CA ARG A 202 8.69 -13.84 -4.29
C ARG A 202 8.53 -15.25 -3.73
N PRO A 203 8.84 -15.47 -2.43
CA PRO A 203 8.53 -16.74 -1.78
C PRO A 203 7.06 -17.13 -2.05
N PRO A 204 6.75 -18.39 -2.40
CA PRO A 204 5.40 -18.82 -2.80
C PRO A 204 4.30 -18.33 -1.86
N ARG A 205 4.48 -18.53 -0.54
CA ARG A 205 3.50 -18.07 0.46
C ARG A 205 3.25 -16.55 0.41
N ALA A 206 4.31 -15.76 0.26
CA ALA A 206 4.21 -14.30 0.17
C ALA A 206 3.52 -13.89 -1.13
N ARG A 207 3.82 -14.57 -2.25
CA ARG A 207 3.21 -14.33 -3.56
C ARG A 207 1.70 -14.61 -3.54
N THR A 208 1.30 -15.80 -3.07
CA THR A 208 -0.11 -16.17 -2.95
C THR A 208 -0.88 -15.18 -2.08
N GLY A 209 -0.35 -14.87 -0.88
CA GLY A 209 -0.99 -13.90 0.02
C GLY A 209 -1.12 -12.51 -0.59
N PHE A 210 -0.08 -12.03 -1.25
CA PHE A 210 -0.04 -10.74 -1.94
C PHE A 210 -1.14 -10.65 -3.01
N VAL A 211 -1.18 -11.59 -3.94
CA VAL A 211 -2.13 -11.53 -5.06
C VAL A 211 -3.57 -11.70 -4.56
N ARG A 212 -3.81 -12.57 -3.59
CA ARG A 212 -5.14 -12.74 -3.00
C ARG A 212 -5.62 -11.47 -2.30
N ILE A 213 -4.73 -10.76 -1.59
CA ILE A 213 -5.07 -9.48 -0.97
C ILE A 213 -5.28 -8.40 -2.03
N CYS A 214 -4.38 -8.24 -3.03
CA CYS A 214 -4.54 -7.26 -4.10
C CYS A 214 -5.88 -7.42 -4.82
N THR A 215 -6.19 -8.63 -5.28
CA THR A 215 -7.44 -8.91 -6.00
C THR A 215 -8.68 -8.68 -5.14
N HIS A 216 -8.62 -9.05 -3.85
CA HIS A 216 -9.69 -8.78 -2.88
C HIS A 216 -9.93 -7.27 -2.70
N TYR A 217 -8.89 -6.47 -2.54
CA TYR A 217 -9.04 -5.03 -2.36
C TYR A 217 -9.49 -4.31 -3.63
N PHE A 218 -8.88 -4.62 -4.75
CA PHE A 218 -9.15 -3.89 -6.00
C PHE A 218 -10.50 -4.27 -6.62
N SER A 219 -10.96 -5.51 -6.48
CA SER A 219 -12.32 -5.90 -6.93
C SER A 219 -13.44 -5.20 -6.13
N HIS A 220 -13.14 -4.73 -4.92
CA HIS A 220 -14.07 -3.98 -4.07
C HIS A 220 -13.77 -2.48 -4.01
N ALA A 221 -12.96 -1.93 -4.93
CA ALA A 221 -12.51 -0.54 -4.90
C ALA A 221 -12.02 -0.11 -3.50
N ALA A 222 -11.29 -1.01 -2.83
CA ALA A 222 -10.78 -0.85 -1.45
C ALA A 222 -11.86 -0.44 -0.42
N TRP A 223 -13.14 -0.69 -0.65
CA TRP A 223 -14.28 -0.21 0.17
C TRP A 223 -14.27 1.30 0.38
N LEU A 224 -13.71 2.04 -0.56
CA LEU A 224 -13.72 3.51 -0.59
C LEU A 224 -14.76 3.99 -1.60
N GLU A 225 -15.51 5.02 -1.22
CA GLU A 225 -16.36 5.74 -2.18
C GLU A 225 -15.46 6.43 -3.22
N GLU A 226 -15.89 6.42 -4.49
CA GLU A 226 -15.10 6.99 -5.59
C GLU A 226 -14.65 8.41 -5.31
N GLY A 227 -13.33 8.64 -5.36
CA GLY A 227 -12.70 9.94 -5.14
C GLY A 227 -12.83 10.52 -3.73
N VAL A 228 -13.27 9.75 -2.72
CA VAL A 228 -13.50 10.24 -1.35
C VAL A 228 -12.24 10.81 -0.71
N LEU A 229 -11.08 10.21 -0.95
CA LEU A 229 -9.81 10.68 -0.37
C LEU A 229 -9.40 12.04 -0.92
N LEU A 230 -9.66 12.29 -2.19
CA LEU A 230 -9.41 13.59 -2.81
C LEU A 230 -10.42 14.65 -2.32
N ARG A 231 -11.71 14.31 -2.29
CA ARG A 231 -12.75 15.24 -1.79
C ARG A 231 -12.52 15.64 -0.34
N HIS A 232 -11.97 14.76 0.48
CA HIS A 232 -11.69 15.01 1.89
C HIS A 232 -10.27 15.46 2.17
N ALA A 233 -9.45 15.76 1.16
CA ALA A 233 -8.06 16.21 1.35
C ALA A 233 -7.96 17.49 2.22
N HIS A 234 -9.00 18.34 2.22
CA HIS A 234 -9.08 19.50 3.09
C HIS A 234 -9.00 19.17 4.60
N ARG A 235 -9.35 17.93 5.01
CA ARG A 235 -9.24 17.47 6.40
C ARG A 235 -7.77 17.30 6.85
N LEU A 236 -6.84 17.29 5.91
CA LEU A 236 -5.40 17.26 6.17
C LEU A 236 -4.81 18.66 6.40
N ALA A 237 -5.64 19.70 6.35
CA ALA A 237 -5.19 21.08 6.59
C ALA A 237 -4.53 21.19 7.98
N GLY A 238 -3.33 21.78 8.02
CA GLY A 238 -2.53 21.90 9.24
C GLY A 238 -1.60 20.71 9.53
N ILE A 239 -1.71 19.60 8.76
CA ILE A 239 -0.72 18.51 8.79
C ILE A 239 0.29 18.78 7.69
N PRO A 240 1.58 18.99 7.98
CA PRO A 240 2.63 19.10 6.97
C PRO A 240 2.73 17.82 6.16
N GLY A 241 2.74 17.94 4.82
CA GLY A 241 2.80 16.80 3.91
C GLY A 241 3.87 16.94 2.85
N VAL A 242 4.62 15.86 2.57
CA VAL A 242 5.53 15.78 1.42
C VAL A 242 5.09 14.61 0.54
N LEU A 243 4.75 14.91 -0.70
CA LEU A 243 4.41 13.96 -1.75
C LEU A 243 5.60 13.81 -2.68
N ILE A 244 6.13 12.60 -2.83
CA ILE A 244 7.27 12.31 -3.71
C ILE A 244 6.77 11.40 -4.82
N HIS A 245 6.89 11.82 -6.08
CA HIS A 245 6.32 11.05 -7.17
C HIS A 245 7.23 11.01 -8.40
N GLY A 246 7.33 9.85 -9.02
CA GLY A 246 8.08 9.66 -10.26
C GLY A 246 7.29 10.17 -11.47
N ARG A 247 7.90 11.02 -12.31
CA ARG A 247 7.28 11.50 -13.56
C ARG A 247 6.95 10.35 -14.51
N LEU A 248 7.73 9.29 -14.48
CA LEU A 248 7.62 8.11 -15.35
C LEU A 248 6.90 6.95 -14.67
N ASP A 249 6.17 7.21 -13.57
CA ASP A 249 5.38 6.19 -12.89
C ASP A 249 4.18 5.78 -13.75
N LEU A 250 4.31 4.63 -14.41
CA LEU A 250 3.23 4.07 -15.22
C LEU A 250 2.21 3.27 -14.39
N GLY A 251 2.59 2.84 -13.20
CA GLY A 251 1.69 2.12 -12.29
C GLY A 251 0.67 3.05 -11.62
N SER A 252 1.13 4.24 -11.23
CA SER A 252 0.29 5.30 -10.66
C SER A 252 0.69 6.63 -11.30
N PRO A 253 -0.06 7.13 -12.29
CA PRO A 253 0.30 8.36 -12.98
C PRO A 253 0.46 9.57 -12.05
N LEU A 254 1.44 10.44 -12.33
CA LEU A 254 1.73 11.66 -11.58
C LEU A 254 0.48 12.52 -11.30
N GLN A 255 -0.54 12.42 -12.14
CA GLN A 255 -1.80 13.14 -11.98
C GLN A 255 -2.43 12.91 -10.59
N ALA A 256 -2.36 11.69 -10.04
CA ALA A 256 -2.93 11.39 -8.72
C ALA A 256 -2.25 12.21 -7.61
N ALA A 257 -0.91 12.30 -7.63
CA ALA A 257 -0.15 13.10 -6.68
C ALA A 257 -0.38 14.62 -6.88
N TRP A 258 -0.48 15.05 -8.13
CA TRP A 258 -0.77 16.44 -8.47
C TRP A 258 -2.15 16.89 -7.95
N GLU A 259 -3.20 16.13 -8.23
CA GLU A 259 -4.57 16.42 -7.78
C GLU A 259 -4.63 16.47 -6.24
N LEU A 260 -3.98 15.52 -5.56
CA LEU A 260 -3.91 15.50 -4.10
C LEU A 260 -3.19 16.74 -3.56
N HIS A 261 -2.05 17.11 -4.14
CA HIS A 261 -1.30 18.32 -3.77
C HIS A 261 -2.17 19.59 -3.90
N GLN A 262 -2.90 19.73 -5.00
CA GLN A 262 -3.78 20.89 -5.20
C GLN A 262 -4.93 20.94 -4.16
N ALA A 263 -5.38 19.78 -3.67
CA ALA A 263 -6.49 19.67 -2.71
C ALA A 263 -6.05 19.68 -1.25
N TRP A 264 -4.75 19.49 -0.96
CA TRP A 264 -4.20 19.43 0.40
C TRP A 264 -3.38 20.68 0.73
N PRO A 265 -3.97 21.67 1.46
CA PRO A 265 -3.26 22.90 1.84
C PRO A 265 -2.04 22.61 2.71
N GLY A 266 -0.90 23.15 2.34
CA GLY A 266 0.35 22.96 3.07
C GLY A 266 1.15 21.70 2.70
N SER A 267 0.69 20.90 1.73
CA SER A 267 1.52 19.85 1.16
C SER A 267 2.57 20.41 0.19
N GLU A 268 3.65 19.66 0.00
CA GLU A 268 4.67 19.89 -1.03
C GLU A 268 4.71 18.70 -1.98
N LEU A 269 4.87 18.94 -3.27
CA LEU A 269 5.05 17.90 -4.29
C LEU A 269 6.47 17.95 -4.85
N ILE A 270 7.21 16.87 -4.65
CA ILE A 270 8.54 16.63 -5.22
C ILE A 270 8.37 15.65 -6.38
N VAL A 271 8.64 16.13 -7.60
CA VAL A 271 8.59 15.30 -8.81
C VAL A 271 10.01 14.88 -9.17
N THR A 272 10.23 13.57 -9.31
CA THR A 272 11.51 13.00 -9.74
C THR A 272 11.39 12.41 -11.15
N ASP A 273 12.53 12.18 -11.83
CA ASP A 273 12.56 11.49 -13.14
C ASP A 273 12.54 9.96 -13.02
N ALA A 274 12.07 9.44 -11.87
CA ALA A 274 11.89 8.02 -11.59
C ALA A 274 10.56 7.47 -12.11
N GLY A 275 10.42 6.13 -12.09
CA GLY A 275 9.15 5.41 -12.19
C GLY A 275 8.48 5.26 -10.83
N HIS A 276 7.85 4.09 -10.60
CA HIS A 276 7.13 3.78 -9.34
C HIS A 276 8.07 3.66 -8.12
N VAL A 277 9.32 3.26 -8.35
CA VAL A 277 10.31 3.12 -7.28
C VAL A 277 11.06 4.43 -7.10
N ILE A 278 10.86 5.08 -5.97
CA ILE A 278 11.54 6.31 -5.59
C ILE A 278 12.84 5.98 -4.86
N ALA A 279 13.91 6.71 -5.17
CA ALA A 279 15.21 6.54 -4.54
C ALA A 279 15.17 6.80 -3.03
N GLU A 280 15.88 5.99 -2.25
CA GLU A 280 15.84 6.02 -0.78
C GLU A 280 16.35 7.36 -0.22
N ASP A 281 17.36 7.96 -0.82
CA ASP A 281 17.94 9.25 -0.41
C ASP A 281 16.96 10.41 -0.57
N VAL A 282 16.13 10.41 -1.61
CA VAL A 282 15.09 11.44 -1.81
C VAL A 282 14.03 11.34 -0.72
N VAL A 283 13.60 10.12 -0.38
CA VAL A 283 12.63 9.90 0.70
C VAL A 283 13.25 10.27 2.05
N ARG A 284 14.51 9.88 2.30
CA ARG A 284 15.23 10.22 3.52
C ARG A 284 15.35 11.73 3.70
N ALA A 285 15.73 12.46 2.65
CA ALA A 285 15.82 13.92 2.68
C ALA A 285 14.47 14.58 3.03
N ALA A 286 13.35 13.99 2.63
CA ALA A 286 12.04 14.48 3.01
C ALA A 286 11.70 14.18 4.48
N LEU A 287 12.06 12.99 4.99
CA LEU A 287 11.87 12.62 6.39
C LEU A 287 12.78 13.42 7.33
N ASP A 288 14.01 13.71 6.93
CA ASP A 288 14.99 14.48 7.73
C ASP A 288 14.55 15.93 7.98
N ARG A 289 13.51 16.42 7.30
CA ARG A 289 12.92 17.76 7.49
C ARG A 289 12.07 17.85 8.77
N PHE A 290 11.66 16.73 9.31
CA PHE A 290 10.77 16.60 10.46
C PHE A 290 11.46 15.93 11.66
#